data_eb0efc764e9994bea4a15c31f655c60c
#
_entry.id   eb0efc764e9994bea4a15c31f655c60c
#
_cell.length_a   1.000
_cell.length_b   1.000
_cell.length_c   1.000
_cell.angle_alpha   90.00
_cell.angle_beta   90.00
_cell.angle_gamma   90.00
#
_symmetry.space_group_name_H-M   'P 1'
#
loop_
_entity.id
_entity.type
_entity.pdbx_description
1 polymer ?
#
loop_
_entity_poly.entity_id
_entity_poly.type
_entity_poly.pdbx_seq_one_letter_code
_entity_poly.pdbx_strand_id
1 'polypeptide(L)'
;MHKFIFTFLFASIAWHTSAESLEYKFEDWSGSFLPTYVAKPNKINAETRLVVVMHGRKRNAEEYRDQWVEASQELNLLVIVPEFSEKNFPEVWGFNYGNIKTKNLEPIQQDLHAFMAIEPLANHALKKFKIKSKNWGIYGHGAGAHFVHRFVLHHPEASYTLAIAANLGWYLSMTDQEWPFGLTNSNIDNTKLKQAFSKYFY
;
A
#
# COMPACT_ATOMS: atom_id res chain seq x y z
N MET A 1 -61.76 32.62 -13.51
CA MET A 1 -61.13 31.71 -12.53
C MET A 1 -59.77 31.31 -13.06
N HIS A 2 -58.68 31.95 -12.57
CA HIS A 2 -57.31 31.65 -12.96
C HIS A 2 -56.72 30.74 -11.89
N LYS A 3 -56.31 29.51 -12.27
CA LYS A 3 -55.59 28.58 -11.39
C LYS A 3 -54.09 28.86 -11.49
N PHE A 4 -53.51 29.37 -10.42
CA PHE A 4 -52.05 29.43 -10.25
C PHE A 4 -51.53 28.06 -9.84
N ILE A 5 -50.67 27.47 -10.68
CA ILE A 5 -49.92 26.26 -10.36
C ILE A 5 -48.59 26.70 -9.77
N PHE A 6 -48.37 26.47 -8.46
CA PHE A 6 -47.10 26.64 -7.81
C PHE A 6 -46.25 25.38 -8.02
N THR A 7 -45.21 25.48 -8.85
CA THR A 7 -44.22 24.42 -9.02
C THR A 7 -43.14 24.60 -7.92
N PHE A 8 -43.14 23.71 -6.93
CA PHE A 8 -42.07 23.63 -5.96
C PHE A 8 -40.83 23.00 -6.59
N LEU A 9 -39.78 23.78 -6.81
CA LEU A 9 -38.46 23.27 -7.18
C LEU A 9 -37.77 22.76 -5.90
N PHE A 10 -37.69 21.45 -5.71
CA PHE A 10 -36.86 20.85 -4.69
C PHE A 10 -35.37 20.90 -5.17
N ALA A 11 -34.61 21.87 -4.69
CA ALA A 11 -33.16 21.86 -4.84
C ALA A 11 -32.60 20.82 -3.85
N SER A 12 -32.18 19.69 -4.36
CA SER A 12 -31.40 18.71 -3.58
C SER A 12 -30.03 19.29 -3.34
N ILE A 13 -29.78 19.80 -2.13
CA ILE A 13 -28.45 20.16 -1.66
C ILE A 13 -27.71 18.85 -1.40
N ALA A 14 -26.86 18.43 -2.36
CA ALA A 14 -25.91 17.37 -2.13
C ALA A 14 -24.89 17.90 -1.10
N TRP A 15 -24.96 17.41 0.11
CA TRP A 15 -23.95 17.64 1.13
C TRP A 15 -22.73 16.81 0.72
N HIS A 16 -21.78 17.47 0.06
CA HIS A 16 -20.44 16.90 -0.07
C HIS A 16 -19.79 16.98 1.32
N THR A 17 -19.90 15.91 2.08
CA THR A 17 -19.04 15.74 3.25
C THR A 17 -17.63 15.59 2.71
N SER A 18 -16.84 16.65 2.82
CA SER A 18 -15.38 16.59 2.61
C SER A 18 -14.86 15.48 3.51
N ALA A 19 -14.31 14.43 2.91
CA ALA A 19 -13.64 13.39 3.67
C ALA A 19 -12.49 14.07 4.44
N GLU A 20 -12.52 13.97 5.77
CA GLU A 20 -11.48 14.51 6.62
C GLU A 20 -10.16 13.85 6.23
N SER A 21 -9.20 14.65 5.71
CA SER A 21 -7.89 14.14 5.35
C SER A 21 -7.17 13.75 6.63
N LEU A 22 -7.06 12.46 6.87
CA LEU A 22 -6.39 11.93 8.04
C LEU A 22 -4.98 11.49 7.65
N GLU A 23 -3.99 11.97 8.40
CA GLU A 23 -2.59 11.57 8.25
C GLU A 23 -1.94 11.33 9.60
N TYR A 24 -0.87 10.55 9.62
CA TYR A 24 -0.01 10.38 10.79
C TYR A 24 1.41 10.02 10.38
N LYS A 25 2.37 10.24 11.28
CA LYS A 25 3.74 9.74 11.14
C LYS A 25 3.83 8.32 11.69
N PHE A 26 4.36 7.41 10.90
CA PHE A 26 4.72 6.07 11.35
C PHE A 26 6.22 5.98 11.61
N GLU A 27 6.59 5.58 12.82
CA GLU A 27 7.99 5.56 13.31
C GLU A 27 8.38 4.21 13.94
N ASP A 28 7.45 3.24 14.06
CA ASP A 28 7.67 1.98 14.76
C ASP A 28 8.43 0.93 13.93
N TRP A 29 9.57 1.34 13.33
CA TRP A 29 10.51 0.50 12.61
C TRP A 29 11.91 1.16 12.56
N SER A 30 12.95 0.42 12.10
CA SER A 30 14.36 0.90 12.20
C SER A 30 14.74 2.01 11.22
N GLY A 31 13.96 2.22 10.16
CA GLY A 31 14.25 3.23 9.13
C GLY A 31 13.63 4.59 9.39
N SER A 32 13.66 5.45 8.38
CA SER A 32 13.06 6.79 8.46
C SER A 32 11.57 6.75 8.67
N PHE A 33 11.02 7.71 9.40
CA PHE A 33 9.56 7.82 9.55
C PHE A 33 8.84 7.91 8.20
N LEU A 34 7.64 7.36 8.14
CA LEU A 34 6.80 7.38 6.96
C LEU A 34 5.54 8.23 7.23
N PRO A 35 5.39 9.39 6.57
CA PRO A 35 4.08 10.04 6.49
C PRO A 35 3.07 9.04 5.94
N THR A 36 1.94 8.90 6.60
CA THR A 36 0.95 7.89 6.22
C THR A 36 -0.41 8.55 6.09
N TYR A 37 -0.94 8.55 4.88
CA TYR A 37 -2.22 9.13 4.52
C TYR A 37 -3.31 8.07 4.61
N VAL A 38 -4.51 8.46 5.07
CA VAL A 38 -5.57 7.51 5.39
C VAL A 38 -6.87 7.88 4.70
N ALA A 39 -7.46 6.93 3.98
CA ALA A 39 -8.87 6.96 3.61
C ALA A 39 -9.61 5.94 4.48
N LYS A 40 -10.68 6.37 5.14
CA LYS A 40 -11.45 5.50 6.04
C LYS A 40 -12.92 5.46 5.65
N PRO A 41 -13.62 4.35 5.89
CA PRO A 41 -15.06 4.28 5.71
C PRO A 41 -15.76 5.20 6.73
N ASN A 42 -16.99 5.62 6.42
CA ASN A 42 -17.80 6.46 7.31
C ASN A 42 -17.96 5.83 8.71
N LYS A 43 -17.99 4.49 8.77
CA LYS A 43 -18.09 3.75 10.02
C LYS A 43 -17.19 2.51 10.01
N ILE A 44 -16.23 2.48 10.91
CA ILE A 44 -15.42 1.28 11.15
C ILE A 44 -16.24 0.27 11.94
N ASN A 45 -16.30 -0.98 11.48
CA ASN A 45 -17.06 -2.07 12.09
C ASN A 45 -16.32 -3.42 11.96
N ALA A 46 -16.96 -4.53 12.31
CA ALA A 46 -16.34 -5.85 12.31
C ALA A 46 -15.95 -6.33 10.88
N GLU A 47 -16.63 -5.82 9.86
CA GLU A 47 -16.39 -6.16 8.45
C GLU A 47 -15.32 -5.29 7.78
N THR A 48 -14.87 -4.21 8.44
CA THR A 48 -13.83 -3.32 7.89
C THR A 48 -12.53 -4.09 7.68
N ARG A 49 -11.92 -3.94 6.50
CA ARG A 49 -10.65 -4.56 6.13
C ARG A 49 -9.59 -3.49 5.87
N LEU A 50 -8.35 -3.80 6.22
CA LEU A 50 -7.20 -2.91 5.97
C LEU A 50 -6.59 -3.23 4.61
N VAL A 51 -6.27 -2.18 3.86
CA VAL A 51 -5.46 -2.24 2.63
C VAL A 51 -4.31 -1.25 2.75
N VAL A 52 -3.09 -1.75 2.56
CA VAL A 52 -1.88 -0.92 2.41
C VAL A 52 -1.71 -0.64 0.92
N VAL A 53 -1.70 0.63 0.53
CA VAL A 53 -1.57 1.04 -0.88
C VAL A 53 -0.21 1.67 -1.10
N MET A 54 0.53 1.13 -2.08
CA MET A 54 1.86 1.63 -2.44
C MET A 54 1.75 2.63 -3.58
N HIS A 55 2.25 3.85 -3.36
CA HIS A 55 2.22 4.94 -4.34
C HIS A 55 3.07 4.67 -5.59
N GLY A 56 2.90 5.49 -6.61
CA GLY A 56 3.65 5.45 -7.85
C GLY A 56 5.04 6.12 -7.78
N ARG A 57 5.69 6.26 -8.95
CA ARG A 57 7.03 6.86 -9.10
C ARG A 57 7.12 8.28 -8.56
N LYS A 58 6.05 9.06 -8.64
CA LYS A 58 6.02 10.46 -8.18
C LYS A 58 6.06 10.61 -6.66
N ARG A 59 6.03 9.53 -5.90
CA ARG A 59 5.99 9.54 -4.42
C ARG A 59 4.77 10.27 -3.85
N ASN A 60 3.71 10.44 -4.63
CA ASN A 60 2.50 11.20 -4.35
C ASN A 60 1.48 10.38 -3.55
N ALA A 61 1.84 9.99 -2.33
CA ALA A 61 1.02 9.13 -1.49
C ALA A 61 -0.35 9.74 -1.15
N GLU A 62 -0.40 11.06 -0.96
CA GLU A 62 -1.66 11.78 -0.69
C GLU A 62 -2.65 11.66 -1.86
N GLU A 63 -2.20 11.89 -3.10
CA GLU A 63 -3.06 11.74 -4.28
C GLU A 63 -3.57 10.30 -4.42
N TYR A 64 -2.73 9.30 -4.08
CA TYR A 64 -3.16 7.90 -4.06
C TYR A 64 -4.25 7.68 -3.02
N ARG A 65 -4.11 8.22 -1.80
CA ARG A 65 -5.15 8.17 -0.78
C ARG A 65 -6.46 8.76 -1.30
N ASP A 66 -6.41 9.92 -1.98
CA ASP A 66 -7.60 10.60 -2.50
C ASP A 66 -8.37 9.75 -3.51
N GLN A 67 -7.66 9.02 -4.37
CA GLN A 67 -8.24 8.08 -5.34
C GLN A 67 -8.96 6.89 -4.67
N TRP A 68 -8.65 6.60 -3.41
CA TRP A 68 -9.25 5.48 -2.66
C TRP A 68 -10.39 5.91 -1.73
N VAL A 69 -10.72 7.19 -1.63
CA VAL A 69 -11.76 7.68 -0.71
C VAL A 69 -13.12 7.05 -1.03
N GLU A 70 -13.55 7.05 -2.28
CA GLU A 70 -14.82 6.46 -2.70
C GLU A 70 -14.86 4.95 -2.44
N ALA A 71 -13.86 4.22 -2.92
CA ALA A 71 -13.74 2.78 -2.70
C ALA A 71 -13.66 2.41 -1.20
N SER A 72 -13.00 3.24 -0.39
CA SER A 72 -12.94 3.07 1.06
C SER A 72 -14.34 3.08 1.69
N GLN A 73 -15.20 3.97 1.24
CA GLN A 73 -16.57 4.08 1.73
C GLN A 73 -17.48 2.96 1.22
N GLU A 74 -17.44 2.69 -0.09
CA GLU A 74 -18.29 1.70 -0.72
C GLU A 74 -17.99 0.27 -0.31
N LEU A 75 -16.70 -0.06 -0.18
CA LEU A 75 -16.22 -1.42 0.12
C LEU A 75 -15.87 -1.62 1.59
N ASN A 76 -16.14 -0.62 2.45
CA ASN A 76 -15.83 -0.66 3.88
C ASN A 76 -14.34 -0.97 4.15
N LEU A 77 -13.43 -0.27 3.45
CA LEU A 77 -11.99 -0.43 3.57
C LEU A 77 -11.36 0.68 4.41
N LEU A 78 -10.48 0.33 5.33
CA LEU A 78 -9.47 1.25 5.84
C LEU A 78 -8.27 1.19 4.89
N VAL A 79 -7.98 2.28 4.22
CA VAL A 79 -6.85 2.38 3.30
C VAL A 79 -5.78 3.26 3.91
N ILE A 80 -4.54 2.76 3.94
CA ILE A 80 -3.37 3.51 4.37
C ILE A 80 -2.35 3.58 3.23
N VAL A 81 -1.78 4.76 3.02
CA VAL A 81 -0.80 5.02 1.95
C VAL A 81 0.46 5.61 2.57
N PRO A 82 1.47 4.80 2.88
CA PRO A 82 2.75 5.32 3.39
C PRO A 82 3.52 6.04 2.28
N GLU A 83 4.15 7.17 2.62
CA GLU A 83 5.04 7.88 1.71
C GLU A 83 6.49 7.43 1.91
N PHE A 84 7.03 6.77 0.91
CA PHE A 84 8.46 6.50 0.79
C PHE A 84 9.08 7.64 -0.03
N SER A 85 9.44 8.74 0.63
CA SER A 85 9.93 9.95 -0.03
C SER A 85 11.21 9.70 -0.84
N GLU A 86 11.39 10.42 -1.94
CA GLU A 86 12.60 10.33 -2.78
C GLU A 86 13.88 10.69 -1.99
N LYS A 87 13.77 11.56 -0.98
CA LYS A 87 14.89 11.94 -0.12
C LYS A 87 15.41 10.77 0.71
N ASN A 88 14.51 9.98 1.30
CA ASN A 88 14.88 8.90 2.22
C ASN A 88 14.99 7.54 1.51
N PHE A 89 14.31 7.38 0.38
CA PHE A 89 14.28 6.16 -0.43
C PHE A 89 14.55 6.51 -1.90
N PRO A 90 15.80 6.88 -2.22
CA PRO A 90 16.12 7.44 -3.53
C PRO A 90 16.00 6.42 -4.66
N GLU A 91 15.60 6.91 -5.83
CA GLU A 91 15.55 6.18 -7.08
C GLU A 91 14.70 4.88 -7.00
N VAL A 92 14.91 3.98 -7.93
CA VAL A 92 14.28 2.65 -7.95
C VAL A 92 14.84 1.74 -6.85
N TRP A 93 16.10 1.96 -6.44
CA TRP A 93 16.79 1.14 -5.44
C TRP A 93 16.19 1.30 -4.05
N GLY A 94 15.91 2.53 -3.65
CA GLY A 94 15.32 2.83 -2.34
C GLY A 94 13.86 2.44 -2.22
N PHE A 95 13.08 2.45 -3.32
CA PHE A 95 11.66 2.15 -3.27
C PHE A 95 11.27 0.89 -4.03
N ASN A 96 11.32 0.90 -5.37
CA ASN A 96 10.82 -0.21 -6.19
C ASN A 96 11.43 -1.56 -5.81
N TYR A 97 12.71 -1.55 -5.43
CA TYR A 97 13.49 -2.74 -5.06
C TYR A 97 13.59 -2.95 -3.55
N GLY A 98 12.86 -2.14 -2.76
CA GLY A 98 12.72 -2.36 -1.32
C GLY A 98 13.92 -1.96 -0.47
N ASN A 99 14.84 -1.14 -1.00
CA ASN A 99 16.04 -0.69 -0.28
C ASN A 99 16.92 -1.86 0.23
N ILE A 100 17.01 -2.96 -0.55
CA ILE A 100 17.77 -4.15 -0.17
C ILE A 100 19.26 -3.96 -0.46
N LYS A 101 19.57 -3.28 -1.57
CA LYS A 101 20.92 -2.99 -2.01
C LYS A 101 21.00 -1.56 -2.53
N THR A 102 22.19 -0.97 -2.43
CA THR A 102 22.50 0.28 -3.13
C THR A 102 22.55 0.05 -4.66
N LYS A 103 22.62 1.12 -5.44
CA LYS A 103 22.81 1.01 -6.90
C LYS A 103 24.15 0.36 -7.31
N ASN A 104 25.11 0.32 -6.40
CA ASN A 104 26.38 -0.37 -6.60
C ASN A 104 26.30 -1.85 -6.17
N LEU A 105 25.12 -2.37 -5.90
CA LEU A 105 24.82 -3.74 -5.45
C LEU A 105 25.36 -4.08 -4.06
N GLU A 106 25.78 -3.10 -3.29
CA GLU A 106 26.17 -3.28 -1.90
C GLU A 106 24.95 -3.57 -1.04
N PRO A 107 24.98 -4.59 -0.17
CA PRO A 107 23.84 -4.93 0.67
C PRO A 107 23.59 -3.84 1.71
N ILE A 108 22.32 -3.55 1.96
CA ILE A 108 21.85 -2.67 3.04
C ILE A 108 21.45 -3.56 4.23
N GLN A 109 21.63 -3.06 5.44
CA GLN A 109 21.23 -3.76 6.66
C GLN A 109 19.72 -4.10 6.61
N GLN A 110 19.36 -5.34 6.95
CA GLN A 110 18.04 -5.90 6.71
C GLN A 110 16.90 -5.11 7.36
N ASP A 111 17.08 -4.62 8.59
CA ASP A 111 16.08 -3.84 9.31
C ASP A 111 15.81 -2.44 8.72
N LEU A 112 16.70 -1.99 7.80
CA LEU A 112 16.53 -0.76 7.01
C LEU A 112 15.90 -1.01 5.63
N HIS A 113 15.60 -2.25 5.25
CA HIS A 113 14.89 -2.53 4.02
C HIS A 113 13.49 -1.91 4.08
N ALA A 114 13.07 -1.21 3.03
CA ALA A 114 11.74 -0.59 2.97
C ALA A 114 10.60 -1.60 3.15
N PHE A 115 10.83 -2.86 2.80
CA PHE A 115 9.89 -3.95 3.01
C PHE A 115 9.61 -4.23 4.49
N MET A 116 10.61 -4.01 5.37
CA MET A 116 10.47 -4.25 6.81
C MET A 116 9.51 -3.27 7.50
N ALA A 117 9.19 -2.15 6.86
CA ALA A 117 8.22 -1.18 7.39
C ALA A 117 6.77 -1.68 7.26
N ILE A 118 6.47 -2.54 6.29
CA ILE A 118 5.09 -2.79 5.83
C ILE A 118 4.25 -3.53 6.87
N GLU A 119 4.75 -4.63 7.42
CA GLU A 119 3.98 -5.38 8.42
C GLU A 119 3.82 -4.63 9.76
N PRO A 120 4.86 -3.98 10.33
CA PRO A 120 4.70 -3.10 11.48
C PRO A 120 3.70 -1.96 11.22
N LEU A 121 3.74 -1.34 10.05
CA LEU A 121 2.80 -0.28 9.65
C LEU A 121 1.35 -0.82 9.60
N ALA A 122 1.13 -1.97 8.99
CA ALA A 122 -0.19 -2.60 8.94
C ALA A 122 -0.70 -2.91 10.35
N ASN A 123 0.13 -3.50 11.21
CA ASN A 123 -0.21 -3.81 12.59
C ASN A 123 -0.50 -2.54 13.42
N HIS A 124 0.28 -1.47 13.22
CA HIS A 124 0.03 -0.16 13.81
C HIS A 124 -1.35 0.37 13.42
N ALA A 125 -1.68 0.34 12.12
CA ALA A 125 -2.98 0.80 11.61
C ALA A 125 -4.15 -0.04 12.16
N LEU A 126 -4.04 -1.37 12.16
CA LEU A 126 -5.05 -2.27 12.74
C LEU A 126 -5.34 -1.90 14.20
N LYS A 127 -4.30 -1.65 14.98
CA LYS A 127 -4.41 -1.25 16.40
C LYS A 127 -4.99 0.17 16.54
N LYS A 128 -4.44 1.14 15.81
CA LYS A 128 -4.83 2.57 15.88
C LYS A 128 -6.30 2.77 15.55
N PHE A 129 -6.79 2.09 14.53
CA PHE A 129 -8.18 2.19 14.06
C PHE A 129 -9.10 1.10 14.63
N LYS A 130 -8.60 0.29 15.57
CA LYS A 130 -9.37 -0.77 16.26
C LYS A 130 -10.04 -1.75 15.28
N ILE A 131 -9.35 -2.09 14.19
CA ILE A 131 -9.81 -3.08 13.22
C ILE A 131 -9.73 -4.47 13.88
N LYS A 132 -10.81 -5.22 13.85
CA LYS A 132 -10.88 -6.56 14.49
C LYS A 132 -10.16 -7.63 13.67
N SER A 133 -10.20 -7.52 12.34
CA SER A 133 -9.47 -8.43 11.45
C SER A 133 -7.97 -8.27 11.66
N LYS A 134 -7.26 -9.39 11.76
CA LYS A 134 -5.78 -9.39 11.74
C LYS A 134 -5.22 -9.48 10.31
N ASN A 135 -6.08 -9.76 9.34
CA ASN A 135 -5.72 -9.90 7.94
C ASN A 135 -5.78 -8.56 7.24
N TRP A 136 -4.85 -8.31 6.34
CA TRP A 136 -4.78 -7.10 5.54
C TRP A 136 -4.37 -7.43 4.10
N GLY A 137 -4.68 -6.52 3.19
CA GLY A 137 -4.26 -6.59 1.80
C GLY A 137 -3.19 -5.56 1.49
N ILE A 138 -2.41 -5.82 0.43
CA ILE A 138 -1.46 -4.86 -0.13
C ILE A 138 -1.72 -4.66 -1.61
N TYR A 139 -1.74 -3.43 -2.06
CA TYR A 139 -1.95 -3.05 -3.45
C TYR A 139 -0.86 -2.10 -3.92
N GLY A 140 -0.42 -2.24 -5.17
CA GLY A 140 0.47 -1.29 -5.82
C GLY A 140 0.21 -1.18 -7.31
N HIS A 141 0.40 0.02 -7.86
CA HIS A 141 0.33 0.29 -9.29
C HIS A 141 1.63 0.93 -9.78
N GLY A 142 2.10 0.55 -10.97
CA GLY A 142 3.35 1.09 -11.53
C GLY A 142 4.56 0.84 -10.63
N ALA A 143 5.18 1.87 -10.08
CA ALA A 143 6.30 1.73 -9.14
C ALA A 143 5.88 1.02 -7.83
N GLY A 144 4.66 1.29 -7.34
CA GLY A 144 4.09 0.55 -6.20
C GLY A 144 3.90 -0.94 -6.51
N ALA A 145 3.55 -1.30 -7.73
CA ALA A 145 3.46 -2.70 -8.14
C ALA A 145 4.83 -3.38 -8.14
N HIS A 146 5.90 -2.69 -8.54
CA HIS A 146 7.28 -3.21 -8.41
C HIS A 146 7.65 -3.49 -6.95
N PHE A 147 7.23 -2.60 -6.04
CA PHE A 147 7.41 -2.81 -4.61
C PHE A 147 6.65 -4.04 -4.12
N VAL A 148 5.33 -4.10 -4.38
CA VAL A 148 4.47 -5.20 -3.93
C VAL A 148 4.94 -6.55 -4.47
N HIS A 149 5.25 -6.64 -5.76
CA HIS A 149 5.75 -7.85 -6.39
C HIS A 149 7.00 -8.41 -5.67
N ARG A 150 7.96 -7.56 -5.36
CA ARG A 150 9.18 -7.97 -4.67
C ARG A 150 8.96 -8.21 -3.18
N PHE A 151 8.12 -7.39 -2.53
CA PHE A 151 7.75 -7.60 -1.13
C PHE A 151 7.20 -9.01 -0.90
N VAL A 152 6.26 -9.46 -1.74
CA VAL A 152 5.66 -10.80 -1.65
C VAL A 152 6.71 -11.90 -1.72
N LEU A 153 7.72 -11.76 -2.58
CA LEU A 153 8.77 -12.76 -2.79
C LEU A 153 9.84 -12.73 -1.68
N HIS A 154 10.14 -11.56 -1.15
CA HIS A 154 11.15 -11.41 -0.08
C HIS A 154 10.58 -11.69 1.31
N HIS A 155 9.30 -11.37 1.55
CA HIS A 155 8.60 -11.47 2.83
C HIS A 155 7.27 -12.25 2.73
N PRO A 156 7.30 -13.50 2.24
CA PRO A 156 6.09 -14.30 2.12
C PRO A 156 5.49 -14.69 3.48
N GLU A 157 6.25 -14.62 4.56
CA GLU A 157 5.83 -14.87 5.94
C GLU A 157 4.93 -13.78 6.53
N ALA A 158 4.97 -12.54 5.98
CA ALA A 158 4.16 -11.42 6.48
C ALA A 158 2.65 -11.75 6.46
N SER A 159 1.88 -11.14 7.35
CA SER A 159 0.47 -11.52 7.64
C SER A 159 -0.55 -11.05 6.58
N TYR A 160 -0.12 -10.50 5.44
CA TYR A 160 -1.06 -10.18 4.36
C TYR A 160 -1.75 -11.44 3.82
N THR A 161 -3.00 -11.29 3.39
CA THR A 161 -3.80 -12.38 2.79
C THR A 161 -4.04 -12.19 1.30
N LEU A 162 -3.90 -10.96 0.81
CA LEU A 162 -4.09 -10.59 -0.58
C LEU A 162 -3.03 -9.59 -0.99
N ALA A 163 -2.36 -9.82 -2.11
CA ALA A 163 -1.46 -8.88 -2.74
C ALA A 163 -1.83 -8.66 -4.20
N ILE A 164 -1.83 -7.41 -4.64
CA ILE A 164 -2.14 -7.03 -6.02
C ILE A 164 -1.03 -6.10 -6.53
N ALA A 165 -0.34 -6.54 -7.57
CA ALA A 165 0.71 -5.78 -8.26
C ALA A 165 0.27 -5.44 -9.69
N ALA A 166 -0.40 -4.31 -9.86
CA ALA A 166 -1.01 -3.91 -11.11
C ALA A 166 -0.06 -3.09 -12.00
N ASN A 167 0.00 -3.44 -13.28
CA ASN A 167 0.67 -2.66 -14.32
C ASN A 167 2.17 -2.41 -14.06
N LEU A 168 2.91 -3.50 -13.77
CA LEU A 168 4.37 -3.46 -13.66
C LEU A 168 5.02 -3.22 -15.03
N GLY A 169 6.09 -2.43 -15.04
CA GLY A 169 6.92 -2.26 -16.25
C GLY A 169 7.88 -3.43 -16.49
N TRP A 170 8.37 -4.10 -15.43
CA TRP A 170 9.23 -5.29 -15.49
C TRP A 170 9.13 -6.11 -14.19
N TYR A 171 9.45 -7.39 -14.29
CA TYR A 171 9.32 -8.36 -13.20
C TYR A 171 10.69 -8.76 -12.63
N LEU A 172 10.70 -9.23 -11.40
CA LEU A 172 11.71 -10.17 -10.93
C LEU A 172 11.26 -11.55 -11.43
N SER A 173 11.99 -12.10 -12.40
CA SER A 173 11.65 -13.40 -13.00
C SER A 173 12.26 -14.56 -12.22
N MET A 174 11.64 -15.75 -12.33
CA MET A 174 12.12 -16.98 -11.68
C MET A 174 13.27 -17.62 -12.51
N THR A 175 14.27 -16.81 -12.88
CA THR A 175 15.41 -17.21 -13.71
C THR A 175 16.72 -16.96 -12.96
N ASP A 176 17.83 -17.49 -13.51
CA ASP A 176 19.18 -17.30 -13.00
C ASP A 176 19.80 -15.93 -13.35
N GLN A 177 18.98 -14.98 -13.78
CA GLN A 177 19.43 -13.60 -13.94
C GLN A 177 19.78 -12.98 -12.58
N GLU A 178 20.68 -12.03 -12.63
CA GLU A 178 21.06 -11.26 -11.44
C GLU A 178 19.87 -10.45 -10.89
N TRP A 179 19.80 -10.36 -9.58
CA TRP A 179 18.89 -9.43 -8.92
C TRP A 179 19.20 -7.97 -9.39
N PRO A 180 18.23 -7.13 -9.72
CA PRO A 180 16.79 -7.20 -9.37
C PRO A 180 15.89 -7.82 -10.44
N PHE A 181 16.39 -8.49 -11.45
CA PHE A 181 15.61 -9.05 -12.55
C PHE A 181 15.40 -10.56 -12.47
N GLY A 182 16.24 -11.27 -11.71
CA GLY A 182 16.16 -12.70 -11.47
C GLY A 182 16.56 -13.09 -10.06
N LEU A 183 16.68 -14.38 -9.81
CA LEU A 183 16.87 -14.95 -8.46
C LEU A 183 18.32 -14.98 -7.99
N THR A 184 19.31 -14.88 -8.89
CA THR A 184 20.73 -14.89 -8.51
C THR A 184 21.03 -13.71 -7.57
N ASN A 185 21.63 -14.00 -6.42
CA ASN A 185 21.92 -13.01 -5.38
C ASN A 185 20.69 -12.24 -4.82
N SER A 186 19.47 -12.81 -4.94
CA SER A 186 18.23 -12.22 -4.43
C SER A 186 17.95 -12.54 -2.95
N ASN A 187 18.55 -13.58 -2.39
CA ASN A 187 18.18 -14.18 -1.10
C ASN A 187 16.73 -14.74 -1.07
N ILE A 188 16.18 -15.08 -2.25
CA ILE A 188 14.89 -15.75 -2.39
C ILE A 188 15.15 -17.21 -2.76
N ASP A 189 14.82 -18.12 -1.86
CA ASP A 189 14.95 -19.55 -2.06
C ASP A 189 13.61 -20.22 -2.44
N ASN A 190 13.66 -21.50 -2.73
CA ASN A 190 12.46 -22.29 -3.07
C ASN A 190 11.42 -22.33 -1.95
N THR A 191 11.82 -22.18 -0.69
CA THR A 191 10.89 -22.16 0.45
C THR A 191 10.08 -20.88 0.43
N LYS A 192 10.74 -19.73 0.26
CA LYS A 192 10.07 -18.43 0.09
C LYS A 192 9.15 -18.42 -1.12
N LEU A 193 9.58 -18.94 -2.26
CA LEU A 193 8.74 -19.02 -3.46
C LEU A 193 7.48 -19.84 -3.21
N LYS A 194 7.59 -21.05 -2.64
CA LYS A 194 6.43 -21.88 -2.30
C LYS A 194 5.47 -21.16 -1.36
N GLN A 195 5.98 -20.47 -0.36
CA GLN A 195 5.17 -19.71 0.60
C GLN A 195 4.50 -18.50 -0.07
N ALA A 196 5.21 -17.75 -0.92
CA ALA A 196 4.64 -16.61 -1.66
C ALA A 196 3.47 -17.04 -2.54
N PHE A 197 3.65 -18.12 -3.31
CA PHE A 197 2.61 -18.66 -4.21
C PHE A 197 1.49 -19.44 -3.50
N SER A 198 1.58 -19.66 -2.19
CA SER A 198 0.47 -20.22 -1.41
C SER A 198 -0.58 -19.18 -1.00
N LYS A 199 -0.30 -17.89 -1.19
CA LYS A 199 -1.20 -16.78 -0.90
C LYS A 199 -1.86 -16.24 -2.18
N TYR A 200 -2.94 -15.47 -2.03
CA TYR A 200 -3.56 -14.78 -3.16
C TYR A 200 -2.67 -13.62 -3.64
N PHE A 201 -2.08 -13.81 -4.81
CA PHE A 201 -1.22 -12.82 -5.46
C PHE A 201 -1.66 -12.63 -6.92
N TYR A 202 -1.95 -11.37 -7.31
CA TYR A 202 -2.44 -10.95 -8.63
C TYR A 202 -1.60 -9.82 -9.21
#